data_9ccca58987f3a1612c2e23fc66a66ad7
#
_entry.id   9ccca58987f3a1612c2e23fc66a66ad7
#
_cell.length_a   1.000
_cell.length_b   1.000
_cell.length_c   1.000
_cell.angle_alpha   90.00
_cell.angle_beta   90.00
_cell.angle_gamma   90.00
#
_symmetry.space_group_name_H-M   'P 1'
#
loop_
_entity.id
_entity.type
_entity.pdbx_description
1 polymer ?
#
loop_
_entity_poly.entity_id
_entity_poly.type
_entity_poly.pdbx_seq_one_letter_code
_entity_poly.pdbx_strand_id
1 'polypeptide(L)'
;MSGALTQDLARICGAEHVRDGETYRIGGRIPETAVRPGSEEEVSRVLALACASGAAVVPWGSGVQQTLVAPPIRYDIALDFRRLDRLIAYEPGDMTATVQAGMRLDVLQHRLAVQGQFFPLDPPHAERATVGGVVASQQSGPLRCQYGSARDLVLGVRVAHADGTITNAGSRVVKNATAYDLTKLYVGSFGTLSVFLAVTLRLHPRPAAERGFLVSGGRLDALHGFALQLLGSHLAPSRMELLDVGAARGFPGDGPQLVVSFAGVAEAVTDQEGTLRRLARESGVTVAEIEDADAFARVRDFPGLSNGRAACWRGGVLPSDGAKALEAIRAAMATAVSVEGAATVSHGTLRGTCRAENPEALVQALVEARRVLEGLGGYLIASDVPAVTQGRVNVWGTPPTEYELLRNLKQAFDPKGILNPGRLLNL
;
A
#
# COMPACT_ATOMS: atom_id res chain seq x y z
N MET A 1 20.87 -20.73 -21.07
CA MET A 1 19.39 -20.77 -20.82
C MET A 1 18.70 -19.50 -21.28
N SER A 2 19.33 -18.33 -21.21
CA SER A 2 18.78 -16.99 -21.51
C SER A 2 18.12 -16.87 -22.91
N GLY A 3 18.78 -17.26 -23.98
CA GLY A 3 18.23 -17.07 -25.33
C GLY A 3 16.99 -17.90 -25.67
N ALA A 4 16.89 -19.14 -25.13
CA ALA A 4 15.76 -20.02 -25.41
C ALA A 4 14.48 -19.55 -24.70
N LEU A 5 14.58 -19.16 -23.42
CA LEU A 5 13.45 -18.63 -22.64
C LEU A 5 12.88 -17.35 -23.28
N THR A 6 13.75 -16.41 -23.66
CA THR A 6 13.35 -15.18 -24.34
C THR A 6 12.64 -15.44 -25.67
N GLN A 7 13.11 -16.43 -26.46
CA GLN A 7 12.47 -16.83 -27.73
C GLN A 7 11.09 -17.44 -27.48
N ASP A 8 10.94 -18.31 -26.48
CA ASP A 8 9.65 -18.91 -26.15
C ASP A 8 8.64 -17.86 -25.65
N LEU A 9 9.08 -16.89 -24.84
CA LEU A 9 8.25 -15.75 -24.44
C LEU A 9 7.83 -14.90 -25.65
N ALA A 10 8.73 -14.70 -26.62
CA ALA A 10 8.42 -13.98 -27.86
C ALA A 10 7.38 -14.74 -28.73
N ARG A 11 7.41 -16.07 -28.73
CA ARG A 11 6.38 -16.88 -29.43
C ARG A 11 5.00 -16.80 -28.73
N ILE A 12 4.97 -16.56 -27.42
CA ILE A 12 3.72 -16.44 -26.64
C ILE A 12 3.10 -15.06 -26.82
N CYS A 13 3.86 -14.00 -26.65
CA CYS A 13 3.36 -12.63 -26.52
C CYS A 13 3.66 -11.72 -27.72
N GLY A 14 4.48 -12.18 -28.68
CA GLY A 14 5.05 -11.36 -29.76
C GLY A 14 6.41 -10.78 -29.36
N ALA A 15 7.36 -10.73 -30.30
CA ALA A 15 8.73 -10.25 -30.05
C ALA A 15 8.75 -8.77 -29.63
N GLU A 16 7.81 -7.98 -30.15
CA GLU A 16 7.65 -6.55 -29.81
C GLU A 16 7.18 -6.31 -28.36
N HIS A 17 6.75 -7.35 -27.66
CA HIS A 17 6.30 -7.30 -26.27
C HIS A 17 7.29 -7.92 -25.29
N VAL A 18 8.43 -8.37 -25.77
CA VAL A 18 9.58 -8.78 -24.96
C VAL A 18 10.57 -7.62 -24.88
N ARG A 19 11.09 -7.35 -23.70
CA ARG A 19 12.00 -6.23 -23.40
C ARG A 19 13.21 -6.75 -22.62
N ASP A 20 14.29 -5.97 -22.64
CA ASP A 20 15.37 -6.16 -21.68
C ASP A 20 14.91 -5.86 -20.24
N GLY A 21 15.66 -6.35 -19.27
CA GLY A 21 15.32 -6.24 -17.85
C GLY A 21 15.66 -4.90 -17.19
N GLU A 22 16.43 -4.03 -17.81
CA GLU A 22 17.04 -2.85 -17.16
C GLU A 22 16.00 -1.92 -16.51
N THR A 23 14.88 -1.67 -17.20
CA THR A 23 13.79 -0.81 -16.68
C THR A 23 12.97 -1.45 -15.57
N TYR A 24 13.17 -2.74 -15.30
CA TYR A 24 12.44 -3.52 -14.28
C TYR A 24 13.29 -3.83 -13.06
N ARG A 25 14.30 -3.02 -12.80
CA ARG A 25 15.19 -3.16 -11.65
C ARG A 25 14.45 -3.04 -10.31
N ILE A 26 14.74 -3.95 -9.38
CA ILE A 26 14.28 -3.90 -7.99
C ILE A 26 15.50 -3.98 -7.08
N GLY A 27 15.85 -2.89 -6.43
CA GLY A 27 17.11 -2.81 -5.70
C GLY A 27 18.30 -3.06 -6.63
N GLY A 28 19.16 -4.00 -6.26
CA GLY A 28 20.29 -4.43 -7.11
C GLY A 28 19.96 -5.54 -8.12
N ARG A 29 18.70 -6.01 -8.18
CA ARG A 29 18.28 -7.13 -9.03
C ARG A 29 17.68 -6.64 -10.34
N ILE A 30 18.12 -7.25 -11.45
CA ILE A 30 17.62 -7.00 -12.80
C ILE A 30 17.17 -8.35 -13.36
N PRO A 31 15.94 -8.48 -13.93
CA PRO A 31 15.51 -9.72 -14.55
C PRO A 31 16.28 -9.95 -15.88
N GLU A 32 16.35 -11.18 -16.28
CA GLU A 32 16.91 -11.54 -17.61
C GLU A 32 16.09 -10.93 -18.74
N THR A 33 14.76 -10.92 -18.58
CA THR A 33 13.82 -10.42 -19.59
C THR A 33 12.57 -9.90 -18.93
N ALA A 34 11.86 -9.04 -19.65
CA ALA A 34 10.52 -8.60 -19.29
C ALA A 34 9.55 -8.92 -20.43
N VAL A 35 8.34 -9.35 -20.09
CA VAL A 35 7.30 -9.66 -21.05
C VAL A 35 5.99 -8.97 -20.69
N ARG A 36 5.29 -8.47 -21.72
CA ARG A 36 4.02 -7.73 -21.60
C ARG A 36 2.89 -8.51 -22.27
N PRO A 37 2.26 -9.46 -21.61
CA PRO A 37 1.11 -10.16 -22.16
C PRO A 37 -0.07 -9.21 -22.42
N GLY A 38 -0.82 -9.47 -23.49
CA GLY A 38 -2.00 -8.71 -23.89
C GLY A 38 -3.32 -9.41 -23.58
N SER A 39 -3.25 -10.68 -23.14
CA SER A 39 -4.44 -11.45 -22.75
C SER A 39 -4.17 -12.34 -21.54
N GLU A 40 -5.23 -12.83 -20.92
CA GLU A 40 -5.15 -13.77 -19.79
C GLU A 40 -4.54 -15.11 -20.22
N GLU A 41 -4.79 -15.55 -21.46
CA GLU A 41 -4.24 -16.76 -22.05
C GLU A 41 -2.71 -16.63 -22.23
N GLU A 42 -2.24 -15.47 -22.66
CA GLU A 42 -0.79 -15.20 -22.74
C GLU A 42 -0.15 -15.25 -21.34
N VAL A 43 -0.78 -14.66 -20.31
CA VAL A 43 -0.31 -14.75 -18.91
C VAL A 43 -0.23 -16.20 -18.47
N SER A 44 -1.30 -16.98 -18.68
CA SER A 44 -1.36 -18.42 -18.35
C SER A 44 -0.21 -19.20 -18.99
N ARG A 45 0.04 -18.99 -20.30
CA ARG A 45 1.12 -19.65 -21.03
C ARG A 45 2.50 -19.24 -20.57
N VAL A 46 2.71 -17.96 -20.24
CA VAL A 46 3.97 -17.45 -19.67
C VAL A 46 4.26 -18.10 -18.32
N LEU A 47 3.27 -18.19 -17.45
CA LEU A 47 3.40 -18.84 -16.13
C LEU A 47 3.66 -20.34 -16.25
N ALA A 48 2.94 -21.04 -17.13
CA ALA A 48 3.17 -22.46 -17.40
C ALA A 48 4.61 -22.71 -17.91
N LEU A 49 5.12 -21.87 -18.80
CA LEU A 49 6.50 -21.93 -19.29
C LEU A 49 7.51 -21.68 -18.14
N ALA A 50 7.28 -20.64 -17.34
CA ALA A 50 8.11 -20.32 -16.19
C ALA A 50 8.13 -21.47 -15.17
N CYS A 51 6.97 -22.05 -14.89
CA CYS A 51 6.83 -23.22 -14.01
C CYS A 51 7.58 -24.43 -14.57
N ALA A 52 7.49 -24.71 -15.87
CA ALA A 52 8.20 -25.82 -16.50
C ALA A 52 9.72 -25.64 -16.41
N SER A 53 10.22 -24.44 -16.67
CA SER A 53 11.66 -24.10 -16.68
C SER A 53 12.23 -23.79 -15.27
N GLY A 54 11.39 -23.59 -14.26
CA GLY A 54 11.78 -23.13 -12.93
C GLY A 54 12.19 -21.65 -12.86
N ALA A 55 11.84 -20.85 -13.88
CA ALA A 55 12.17 -19.42 -13.94
C ALA A 55 11.34 -18.61 -12.94
N ALA A 56 11.99 -17.72 -12.19
CA ALA A 56 11.35 -16.87 -11.22
C ALA A 56 10.66 -15.66 -11.87
N VAL A 57 9.37 -15.48 -11.58
CA VAL A 57 8.50 -14.45 -12.14
C VAL A 57 8.16 -13.40 -11.08
N VAL A 58 8.38 -12.13 -11.39
CA VAL A 58 7.93 -11.01 -10.57
C VAL A 58 6.83 -10.26 -11.32
N PRO A 59 5.60 -10.20 -10.78
CA PRO A 59 4.54 -9.39 -11.35
C PRO A 59 4.88 -7.90 -11.31
N TRP A 60 4.59 -7.20 -12.40
CA TRP A 60 4.92 -5.79 -12.55
C TRP A 60 3.73 -4.98 -13.07
N GLY A 61 3.37 -3.92 -12.39
CA GLY A 61 2.46 -2.89 -12.86
C GLY A 61 3.24 -1.66 -13.31
N SER A 62 3.10 -0.56 -12.58
CA SER A 62 3.91 0.66 -12.79
C SER A 62 5.26 0.66 -12.05
N GLY A 63 5.51 -0.33 -11.20
CA GLY A 63 6.73 -0.41 -10.38
C GLY A 63 6.70 0.36 -9.06
N VAL A 64 5.67 1.16 -8.79
CA VAL A 64 5.60 2.06 -7.61
C VAL A 64 5.70 1.31 -6.28
N GLN A 65 5.10 0.11 -6.18
CA GLN A 65 5.11 -0.68 -4.95
C GLN A 65 6.29 -1.67 -4.84
N GLN A 66 7.21 -1.68 -5.80
CA GLN A 66 8.31 -2.67 -5.80
C GLN A 66 9.33 -2.47 -4.67
N THR A 67 9.46 -1.26 -4.13
CA THR A 67 10.39 -0.95 -3.03
C THR A 67 9.80 -1.15 -1.63
N LEU A 68 8.51 -1.52 -1.53
CA LEU A 68 7.81 -1.70 -0.24
C LEU A 68 8.35 -2.86 0.61
N VAL A 69 9.05 -3.80 -0.01
CA VAL A 69 9.60 -4.99 0.64
C VAL A 69 10.97 -5.33 0.02
N ALA A 70 11.66 -6.33 0.59
CA ALA A 70 12.98 -6.75 0.08
C ALA A 70 12.95 -7.08 -1.42
N PRO A 71 14.06 -6.89 -2.16
CA PRO A 71 14.19 -7.40 -3.51
C PRO A 71 13.96 -8.93 -3.58
N PRO A 72 13.49 -9.45 -4.71
CA PRO A 72 13.29 -10.88 -4.88
C PRO A 72 14.64 -11.63 -4.78
N ILE A 73 14.63 -12.83 -4.20
CA ILE A 73 15.86 -13.65 -4.09
C ILE A 73 16.29 -14.23 -5.44
N ARG A 74 15.33 -14.47 -6.37
CA ARG A 74 15.53 -14.82 -7.78
C ARG A 74 14.62 -13.96 -8.64
N TYR A 75 15.10 -13.56 -9.83
CA TYR A 75 14.34 -12.66 -10.70
C TYR A 75 14.75 -12.90 -12.16
N ASP A 76 14.03 -13.78 -12.83
CA ASP A 76 14.35 -14.18 -14.22
C ASP A 76 13.42 -13.44 -15.20
N ILE A 77 12.12 -13.29 -14.86
CA ILE A 77 11.10 -12.68 -15.72
C ILE A 77 10.37 -11.56 -14.96
N ALA A 78 10.33 -10.35 -15.54
CA ALA A 78 9.36 -9.33 -15.17
C ALA A 78 8.07 -9.54 -15.98
N LEU A 79 6.97 -9.86 -15.33
CA LEU A 79 5.66 -10.07 -15.95
C LEU A 79 4.83 -8.77 -15.86
N ASP A 80 4.84 -7.99 -16.93
CA ASP A 80 4.29 -6.62 -16.96
C ASP A 80 2.84 -6.60 -17.45
N PHE A 81 1.94 -6.23 -16.56
CA PHE A 81 0.49 -6.22 -16.76
C PHE A 81 -0.07 -4.97 -17.44
N ARG A 82 0.74 -3.99 -17.82
CA ARG A 82 0.25 -2.69 -18.33
C ARG A 82 -0.50 -2.74 -19.67
N ARG A 83 -0.53 -3.88 -20.38
CA ARG A 83 -1.43 -4.13 -21.53
C ARG A 83 -2.79 -4.71 -21.11
N LEU A 84 -2.94 -5.14 -19.86
CA LEU A 84 -4.18 -5.63 -19.28
C LEU A 84 -4.82 -4.50 -18.46
N ASP A 85 -5.36 -3.49 -19.13
CA ASP A 85 -5.80 -2.21 -18.54
C ASP A 85 -7.27 -1.87 -18.83
N ARG A 86 -8.09 -2.86 -19.20
CA ARG A 86 -9.49 -2.64 -19.57
C ARG A 86 -10.41 -2.58 -18.35
N LEU A 87 -11.43 -1.72 -18.44
CA LEU A 87 -12.64 -1.79 -17.63
C LEU A 87 -13.54 -2.88 -18.24
N ILE A 88 -13.63 -4.03 -17.56
CA ILE A 88 -14.33 -5.24 -18.06
C ILE A 88 -15.83 -5.08 -17.88
N ALA A 89 -16.27 -4.61 -16.71
CA ALA A 89 -17.67 -4.37 -16.39
C ALA A 89 -17.78 -3.18 -15.43
N TYR A 90 -18.84 -2.41 -15.58
CA TYR A 90 -19.17 -1.30 -14.69
C TYR A 90 -20.68 -1.21 -14.56
N GLU A 91 -21.15 -1.43 -13.33
CA GLU A 91 -22.57 -1.38 -12.96
C GLU A 91 -22.79 -0.24 -11.96
N PRO A 92 -23.06 0.98 -12.45
CA PRO A 92 -23.22 2.14 -11.57
C PRO A 92 -24.33 1.97 -10.53
N GLY A 93 -25.43 1.31 -10.89
CA GLY A 93 -26.56 1.04 -9.97
C GLY A 93 -26.18 0.15 -8.79
N ASP A 94 -25.26 -0.81 -8.99
CA ASP A 94 -24.76 -1.72 -7.97
C ASP A 94 -23.49 -1.21 -7.28
N MET A 95 -22.96 -0.05 -7.71
CA MET A 95 -21.68 0.52 -7.24
C MET A 95 -20.53 -0.49 -7.34
N THR A 96 -20.42 -1.19 -8.46
CA THR A 96 -19.35 -2.17 -8.70
C THR A 96 -18.66 -1.95 -10.04
N ALA A 97 -17.37 -2.21 -10.06
CA ALA A 97 -16.59 -2.25 -11.29
C ALA A 97 -15.63 -3.44 -11.29
N THR A 98 -15.47 -4.09 -12.44
CA THR A 98 -14.47 -5.13 -12.67
C THR A 98 -13.44 -4.59 -13.66
N VAL A 99 -12.19 -4.56 -13.25
CA VAL A 99 -11.08 -4.00 -14.03
C VAL A 99 -9.93 -4.99 -14.15
N GLN A 100 -9.17 -4.92 -15.24
CA GLN A 100 -7.92 -5.66 -15.38
C GLN A 100 -6.84 -5.09 -14.45
N ALA A 101 -5.96 -5.95 -13.98
CA ALA A 101 -4.98 -5.65 -12.93
C ALA A 101 -3.98 -4.55 -13.31
N GLY A 102 -3.65 -4.40 -14.60
CA GLY A 102 -2.74 -3.38 -15.11
C GLY A 102 -3.37 -1.99 -15.28
N MET A 103 -4.70 -1.84 -15.07
CA MET A 103 -5.35 -0.54 -15.14
C MET A 103 -4.76 0.42 -14.12
N ARG A 104 -4.39 1.61 -14.55
CA ARG A 104 -3.95 2.68 -13.64
C ARG A 104 -5.12 3.18 -12.80
N LEU A 105 -4.83 3.47 -11.54
CA LEU A 105 -5.85 3.91 -10.58
C LEU A 105 -6.43 5.28 -10.96
N ASP A 106 -5.61 6.22 -11.44
CA ASP A 106 -6.09 7.53 -11.91
C ASP A 106 -7.03 7.41 -13.12
N VAL A 107 -6.71 6.54 -14.07
CA VAL A 107 -7.57 6.27 -15.24
C VAL A 107 -8.92 5.70 -14.79
N LEU A 108 -8.91 4.76 -13.84
CA LEU A 108 -10.14 4.23 -13.25
C LEU A 108 -10.96 5.34 -12.60
N GLN A 109 -10.34 6.16 -11.76
CA GLN A 109 -11.02 7.27 -11.06
C GLN A 109 -11.69 8.24 -12.03
N HIS A 110 -11.01 8.60 -13.14
CA HIS A 110 -11.61 9.46 -14.17
C HIS A 110 -12.85 8.83 -14.84
N ARG A 111 -12.81 7.51 -15.12
CA ARG A 111 -13.96 6.80 -15.71
C ARG A 111 -15.15 6.73 -14.75
N LEU A 112 -14.90 6.47 -13.46
CA LEU A 112 -15.95 6.39 -12.44
C LEU A 112 -16.57 7.76 -12.13
N ALA A 113 -15.78 8.83 -12.21
CA ALA A 113 -16.21 10.20 -11.94
C ALA A 113 -17.34 10.67 -12.86
N VAL A 114 -17.44 10.14 -14.10
CA VAL A 114 -18.51 10.46 -15.05
C VAL A 114 -19.89 10.10 -14.49
N GLN A 115 -19.96 9.07 -13.63
CA GLN A 115 -21.20 8.65 -12.95
C GLN A 115 -21.26 9.13 -11.49
N GLY A 116 -20.45 10.12 -11.09
CA GLY A 116 -20.42 10.63 -9.73
C GLY A 116 -19.94 9.60 -8.70
N GLN A 117 -19.16 8.59 -9.12
CA GLN A 117 -18.65 7.54 -8.28
C GLN A 117 -17.12 7.56 -8.20
N PHE A 118 -16.57 6.88 -7.22
CA PHE A 118 -15.12 6.70 -7.07
C PHE A 118 -14.80 5.39 -6.34
N PHE A 119 -13.58 4.93 -6.53
CA PHE A 119 -12.99 3.86 -5.73
C PHE A 119 -12.21 4.51 -4.58
N PRO A 120 -12.67 4.40 -3.31
CA PRO A 120 -12.15 5.20 -2.19
C PRO A 120 -10.84 4.65 -1.61
N LEU A 121 -9.89 4.32 -2.46
CA LEU A 121 -8.56 3.87 -2.08
C LEU A 121 -7.54 4.85 -2.62
N ASP A 122 -6.80 5.48 -1.72
CA ASP A 122 -5.82 6.53 -2.00
C ASP A 122 -4.41 6.14 -1.56
N PRO A 123 -3.79 5.11 -2.17
CA PRO A 123 -2.43 4.70 -1.83
C PRO A 123 -1.44 5.81 -2.19
N PRO A 124 -0.24 5.82 -1.59
CA PRO A 124 0.84 6.70 -2.04
C PRO A 124 1.08 6.57 -3.55
N HIS A 125 1.31 7.70 -4.21
CA HIS A 125 1.52 7.80 -5.67
C HIS A 125 0.37 7.18 -6.50
N ALA A 126 -0.87 7.42 -6.08
CA ALA A 126 -2.09 6.86 -6.69
C ALA A 126 -2.17 7.14 -8.21
N GLU A 127 -1.67 8.28 -8.66
CA GLU A 127 -1.62 8.69 -10.07
C GLU A 127 -0.76 7.79 -10.96
N ARG A 128 0.15 7.02 -10.37
CA ARG A 128 1.03 6.08 -11.06
C ARG A 128 0.70 4.62 -10.79
N ALA A 129 0.02 4.35 -9.68
CA ALA A 129 -0.27 2.99 -9.22
C ALA A 129 -1.23 2.24 -10.16
N THR A 130 -1.05 0.93 -10.30
CA THR A 130 -2.03 0.05 -10.95
C THR A 130 -2.92 -0.62 -9.92
N VAL A 131 -4.18 -0.91 -10.29
CA VAL A 131 -5.15 -1.56 -9.40
C VAL A 131 -4.60 -2.88 -8.86
N GLY A 132 -4.05 -3.74 -9.71
CA GLY A 132 -3.45 -5.01 -9.27
C GLY A 132 -2.28 -4.83 -8.31
N GLY A 133 -1.41 -3.83 -8.54
CA GLY A 133 -0.29 -3.52 -7.64
C GLY A 133 -0.76 -3.06 -6.26
N VAL A 134 -1.78 -2.19 -6.20
CA VAL A 134 -2.36 -1.70 -4.94
C VAL A 134 -3.03 -2.84 -4.16
N VAL A 135 -3.80 -3.68 -4.83
CA VAL A 135 -4.47 -4.84 -4.21
C VAL A 135 -3.45 -5.87 -3.72
N ALA A 136 -2.45 -6.20 -4.56
CA ALA A 136 -1.40 -7.16 -4.21
C ALA A 136 -0.57 -6.71 -3.00
N SER A 137 -0.29 -5.41 -2.87
CA SER A 137 0.48 -4.86 -1.75
C SER A 137 -0.35 -4.43 -0.55
N GLN A 138 -1.68 -4.43 -0.69
CA GLN A 138 -2.64 -3.92 0.31
C GLN A 138 -2.31 -2.48 0.75
N GLN A 139 -1.80 -1.66 -0.18
CA GLN A 139 -1.52 -0.26 0.13
C GLN A 139 -2.80 0.53 0.32
N SER A 140 -2.81 1.37 1.32
CA SER A 140 -3.90 2.30 1.65
C SER A 140 -3.31 3.64 2.02
N GLY A 141 -4.06 4.70 1.81
CA GLY A 141 -3.76 6.04 2.27
C GLY A 141 -4.72 6.50 3.38
N PRO A 142 -4.79 7.81 3.63
CA PRO A 142 -5.62 8.41 4.68
C PRO A 142 -7.12 8.12 4.59
N LEU A 143 -7.68 7.92 3.39
CA LEU A 143 -9.10 7.57 3.19
C LEU A 143 -9.50 6.24 3.83
N ARG A 144 -8.51 5.42 4.21
CA ARG A 144 -8.77 4.22 5.00
C ARG A 144 -9.54 4.52 6.28
N CYS A 145 -9.44 5.72 6.82
CA CYS A 145 -10.16 6.15 8.01
C CYS A 145 -11.68 5.93 7.88
N GLN A 146 -12.27 6.32 6.76
CA GLN A 146 -13.70 6.22 6.51
C GLN A 146 -14.09 4.95 5.70
N TYR A 147 -13.29 4.58 4.72
CA TYR A 147 -13.70 3.60 3.71
C TYR A 147 -13.05 2.22 3.88
N GLY A 148 -12.11 2.07 4.79
CA GLY A 148 -11.39 0.82 4.98
C GLY A 148 -10.22 0.63 4.01
N SER A 149 -9.76 -0.60 3.89
CA SER A 149 -8.58 -1.00 3.11
C SER A 149 -8.98 -1.69 1.80
N ALA A 150 -7.99 -2.04 0.97
CA ALA A 150 -8.22 -2.87 -0.21
C ALA A 150 -8.94 -4.18 0.15
N ARG A 151 -8.67 -4.75 1.34
CA ARG A 151 -9.32 -5.97 1.83
C ARG A 151 -10.83 -5.82 2.02
N ASP A 152 -11.30 -4.62 2.33
CA ASP A 152 -12.71 -4.30 2.57
C ASP A 152 -13.44 -3.93 1.28
N LEU A 153 -12.70 -3.43 0.28
CA LEU A 153 -13.21 -2.88 -0.96
C LEU A 153 -13.14 -3.84 -2.16
N VAL A 154 -12.38 -4.94 -2.05
CA VAL A 154 -12.30 -5.97 -3.09
C VAL A 154 -13.39 -7.03 -2.86
N LEU A 155 -14.29 -7.17 -3.84
CA LEU A 155 -15.41 -8.13 -3.83
C LEU A 155 -15.05 -9.45 -4.49
N GLY A 156 -14.20 -9.43 -5.51
CA GLY A 156 -13.79 -10.61 -6.24
C GLY A 156 -12.48 -10.41 -6.98
N VAL A 157 -11.81 -11.50 -7.26
CA VAL A 157 -10.54 -11.51 -8.01
C VAL A 157 -10.56 -12.65 -9.03
N ARG A 158 -9.93 -12.39 -10.17
CA ARG A 158 -9.53 -13.39 -11.15
C ARG A 158 -8.02 -13.46 -11.14
N VAL A 159 -7.46 -14.64 -10.90
CA VAL A 159 -6.02 -14.84 -10.70
C VAL A 159 -5.49 -15.98 -11.54
N ALA A 160 -4.21 -15.91 -11.91
CA ALA A 160 -3.48 -17.03 -12.50
C ALA A 160 -2.46 -17.57 -11.48
N HIS A 161 -2.41 -18.89 -11.32
CA HIS A 161 -1.49 -19.60 -10.45
C HIS A 161 -0.13 -19.87 -11.12
N ALA A 162 0.82 -20.35 -10.34
CA ALA A 162 2.18 -20.62 -10.82
C ALA A 162 2.24 -21.56 -12.02
N ASP A 163 1.32 -22.52 -12.12
CA ASP A 163 1.22 -23.48 -13.22
C ASP A 163 0.46 -22.95 -14.47
N GLY A 164 -0.01 -21.71 -14.41
CA GLY A 164 -0.83 -21.07 -15.44
C GLY A 164 -2.33 -21.29 -15.30
N THR A 165 -2.81 -22.10 -14.33
CA THR A 165 -4.24 -22.30 -14.09
C THR A 165 -4.92 -20.98 -13.67
N ILE A 166 -6.06 -20.66 -14.27
CA ILE A 166 -6.83 -19.46 -13.96
C ILE A 166 -8.02 -19.81 -13.08
N THR A 167 -8.20 -19.09 -11.99
CA THR A 167 -9.32 -19.25 -11.06
C THR A 167 -9.98 -17.94 -10.69
N ASN A 168 -11.21 -18.01 -10.20
CA ASN A 168 -11.95 -16.87 -9.65
C ASN A 168 -12.21 -17.10 -8.17
N ALA A 169 -12.13 -16.02 -7.37
CA ALA A 169 -12.56 -16.01 -5.98
C ALA A 169 -13.45 -14.80 -5.73
N GLY A 170 -14.43 -14.94 -4.84
CA GLY A 170 -15.43 -13.92 -4.60
C GLY A 170 -16.50 -13.83 -5.70
N SER A 171 -17.24 -12.72 -5.71
CA SER A 171 -18.32 -12.51 -6.67
C SER A 171 -18.55 -11.01 -6.90
N ARG A 172 -19.50 -10.66 -7.80
CA ARG A 172 -19.92 -9.26 -7.99
C ARG A 172 -20.91 -8.78 -6.92
N VAL A 173 -21.41 -9.67 -6.07
CA VAL A 173 -22.41 -9.33 -5.04
C VAL A 173 -21.73 -9.21 -3.66
N VAL A 174 -22.18 -8.22 -2.89
CA VAL A 174 -21.63 -7.88 -1.56
C VAL A 174 -21.84 -9.01 -0.52
N LYS A 175 -22.83 -9.90 -0.73
CA LYS A 175 -23.09 -11.03 0.16
C LYS A 175 -22.91 -12.35 -0.61
N ASN A 176 -21.77 -13.01 -0.39
CA ASN A 176 -21.53 -14.37 -0.86
C ASN A 176 -21.32 -15.30 0.34
N ALA A 177 -22.41 -15.94 0.78
CA ALA A 177 -22.42 -16.82 1.96
C ALA A 177 -22.05 -18.28 1.66
N THR A 178 -21.78 -18.64 0.39
CA THR A 178 -21.67 -20.02 -0.05
C THR A 178 -20.26 -20.62 -0.04
N ALA A 179 -19.22 -19.81 0.15
CA ALA A 179 -17.82 -20.29 0.12
C ALA A 179 -16.91 -19.45 1.04
N TYR A 180 -15.74 -19.99 1.37
CA TYR A 180 -14.68 -19.22 2.03
C TYR A 180 -14.27 -18.04 1.16
N ASP A 181 -14.09 -16.86 1.79
CA ASP A 181 -13.68 -15.64 1.08
C ASP A 181 -12.17 -15.69 0.77
N LEU A 182 -11.82 -16.40 -0.29
CA LEU A 182 -10.44 -16.50 -0.76
C LEU A 182 -9.90 -15.17 -1.32
N THR A 183 -10.76 -14.17 -1.60
CA THR A 183 -10.27 -12.82 -2.00
C THR A 183 -9.34 -12.26 -0.93
N LYS A 184 -9.68 -12.47 0.34
CA LYS A 184 -8.91 -12.01 1.50
C LYS A 184 -7.53 -12.67 1.63
N LEU A 185 -7.34 -13.84 1.03
CA LEU A 185 -6.04 -14.54 0.97
C LEU A 185 -5.11 -13.89 -0.06
N TYR A 186 -5.67 -13.49 -1.21
CA TYR A 186 -4.87 -12.91 -2.30
C TYR A 186 -4.50 -11.44 -2.05
N VAL A 187 -5.39 -10.66 -1.43
CA VAL A 187 -5.12 -9.25 -1.09
C VAL A 187 -3.96 -9.17 -0.10
N GLY A 188 -2.91 -8.44 -0.46
CA GLY A 188 -1.70 -8.31 0.36
C GLY A 188 -0.68 -9.45 0.21
N SER A 189 -0.89 -10.38 -0.74
CA SER A 189 0.02 -11.51 -0.99
C SER A 189 1.31 -11.11 -1.74
N PHE A 190 1.46 -9.88 -2.19
CA PHE A 190 2.59 -9.40 -3.01
C PHE A 190 2.84 -10.22 -4.28
N GLY A 191 1.80 -10.87 -4.82
CA GLY A 191 1.95 -11.73 -5.99
C GLY A 191 2.76 -13.01 -5.75
N THR A 192 2.87 -13.45 -4.49
CA THR A 192 3.62 -14.67 -4.11
C THR A 192 2.77 -15.94 -4.17
N LEU A 193 1.44 -15.82 -4.12
CA LEU A 193 0.50 -16.94 -4.19
C LEU A 193 -0.10 -17.10 -5.60
N SER A 194 -0.30 -15.99 -6.29
CA SER A 194 -0.86 -15.90 -7.63
C SER A 194 -0.62 -14.53 -8.21
N VAL A 195 -0.90 -14.34 -9.50
CA VAL A 195 -0.90 -13.03 -10.14
C VAL A 195 -2.33 -12.59 -10.46
N PHE A 196 -2.65 -11.32 -10.19
CA PHE A 196 -3.97 -10.76 -10.49
C PHE A 196 -4.14 -10.51 -11.98
N LEU A 197 -5.24 -11.02 -12.55
CA LEU A 197 -5.68 -10.74 -13.92
C LEU A 197 -6.75 -9.65 -13.93
N ALA A 198 -7.76 -9.78 -13.06
CA ALA A 198 -8.81 -8.78 -12.88
C ALA A 198 -9.26 -8.70 -11.42
N VAL A 199 -9.81 -7.56 -11.06
CA VAL A 199 -10.32 -7.27 -9.70
C VAL A 199 -11.71 -6.67 -9.81
N THR A 200 -12.66 -7.17 -9.02
CA THR A 200 -14.00 -6.60 -8.83
C THR A 200 -13.98 -5.74 -7.57
N LEU A 201 -14.34 -4.48 -7.73
CA LEU A 201 -14.22 -3.42 -6.73
C LEU A 201 -15.60 -2.96 -6.27
N ARG A 202 -15.72 -2.67 -4.97
CA ARG A 202 -16.82 -1.91 -4.40
C ARG A 202 -16.53 -0.42 -4.56
N LEU A 203 -17.49 0.31 -5.13
CA LEU A 203 -17.41 1.74 -5.34
C LEU A 203 -18.23 2.49 -4.30
N HIS A 204 -18.04 3.79 -4.24
CA HIS A 204 -18.80 4.71 -3.40
C HIS A 204 -19.22 5.93 -4.23
N PRO A 205 -20.31 6.62 -3.85
CA PRO A 205 -20.64 7.91 -4.43
C PRO A 205 -19.57 8.92 -4.04
N ARG A 206 -19.21 9.82 -4.97
CA ARG A 206 -18.33 10.95 -4.64
C ARG A 206 -19.03 11.86 -3.65
N PRO A 207 -18.37 12.31 -2.58
CA PRO A 207 -18.94 13.25 -1.64
C PRO A 207 -19.28 14.57 -2.36
N ALA A 208 -20.42 15.17 -2.02
CA ALA A 208 -20.84 16.47 -2.55
C ALA A 208 -19.97 17.62 -2.03
N ALA A 209 -19.45 17.47 -0.83
CA ALA A 209 -18.52 18.39 -0.18
C ALA A 209 -17.41 17.64 0.56
N GLU A 210 -16.22 18.22 0.58
CA GLU A 210 -15.11 17.80 1.41
C GLU A 210 -14.40 19.03 1.97
N ARG A 211 -14.14 19.05 3.28
CA ARG A 211 -13.38 20.10 3.96
C ARG A 211 -12.30 19.49 4.82
N GLY A 212 -11.13 20.09 4.79
CA GLY A 212 -9.95 19.68 5.55
C GLY A 212 -9.54 20.70 6.57
N PHE A 213 -9.04 20.22 7.69
CA PHE A 213 -8.62 21.05 8.82
C PHE A 213 -7.26 20.61 9.33
N LEU A 214 -6.43 21.61 9.62
CA LEU A 214 -5.17 21.47 10.32
C LEU A 214 -5.38 21.84 11.78
N VAL A 215 -5.13 20.89 12.67
CA VAL A 215 -5.20 21.11 14.14
C VAL A 215 -3.78 21.21 14.67
N SER A 216 -3.52 22.26 15.43
CA SER A 216 -2.18 22.61 15.96
C SER A 216 -2.28 23.17 17.37
N GLY A 217 -1.12 23.52 17.98
CA GLY A 217 -1.09 24.18 19.28
C GLY A 217 -0.96 23.23 20.47
N GLY A 218 -0.40 22.05 20.27
CA GLY A 218 -0.15 21.11 21.34
C GLY A 218 1.09 20.26 21.14
N ARG A 219 1.41 19.45 22.16
CA ARG A 219 2.38 18.37 22.03
C ARG A 219 1.75 17.22 21.22
N LEU A 220 2.56 16.30 20.74
CA LEU A 220 2.11 15.16 19.94
C LEU A 220 1.07 14.30 20.69
N ASP A 221 1.30 14.05 21.98
CA ASP A 221 0.39 13.32 22.86
C ASP A 221 -0.96 14.03 23.06
N ALA A 222 -0.96 15.37 23.20
CA ALA A 222 -2.17 16.16 23.34
C ALA A 222 -3.01 16.15 22.04
N LEU A 223 -2.37 16.32 20.87
CA LEU A 223 -3.06 16.21 19.57
C LEU A 223 -3.59 14.80 19.32
N HIS A 224 -2.87 13.77 19.75
CA HIS A 224 -3.35 12.39 19.68
C HIS A 224 -4.55 12.15 20.58
N GLY A 225 -4.51 12.64 21.85
CA GLY A 225 -5.64 12.59 22.77
C GLY A 225 -6.87 13.28 22.18
N PHE A 226 -6.70 14.45 21.56
CA PHE A 226 -7.77 15.13 20.84
C PHE A 226 -8.30 14.31 19.67
N ALA A 227 -7.43 13.68 18.86
CA ALA A 227 -7.87 12.80 17.78
C ALA A 227 -8.70 11.61 18.28
N LEU A 228 -8.29 10.98 19.39
CA LEU A 228 -9.06 9.90 20.04
C LEU A 228 -10.42 10.40 20.56
N GLN A 229 -10.48 11.63 21.09
CA GLN A 229 -11.76 12.25 21.48
C GLN A 229 -12.68 12.45 20.26
N LEU A 230 -12.16 12.89 19.11
CA LEU A 230 -12.93 13.00 17.88
C LEU A 230 -13.49 11.64 17.44
N LEU A 231 -12.66 10.58 17.45
CA LEU A 231 -13.08 9.22 17.11
C LEU A 231 -14.13 8.65 18.08
N GLY A 232 -14.08 9.03 19.36
CA GLY A 232 -15.07 8.64 20.35
C GLY A 232 -16.38 9.45 20.32
N SER A 233 -16.45 10.48 19.46
CA SER A 233 -17.63 11.34 19.29
C SER A 233 -18.54 10.82 18.16
N HIS A 234 -19.55 11.59 17.80
CA HIS A 234 -20.41 11.33 16.64
C HIS A 234 -19.83 11.80 15.31
N LEU A 235 -18.61 12.37 15.31
CA LEU A 235 -17.94 12.78 14.10
C LEU A 235 -17.50 11.58 13.26
N ALA A 236 -17.55 11.72 11.94
CA ALA A 236 -17.14 10.70 10.99
C ALA A 236 -16.05 11.26 10.05
N PRO A 237 -14.80 11.38 10.52
CA PRO A 237 -13.72 11.91 9.70
C PRO A 237 -13.42 10.99 8.53
N SER A 238 -13.23 11.58 7.35
CA SER A 238 -12.78 10.85 6.16
C SER A 238 -11.27 10.58 6.19
N ARG A 239 -10.49 11.46 6.82
CA ARG A 239 -9.06 11.30 7.09
C ARG A 239 -8.74 11.77 8.51
N MET A 240 -7.78 11.12 9.15
CA MET A 240 -7.26 11.53 10.47
C MET A 240 -5.80 11.10 10.61
N GLU A 241 -4.90 12.05 10.37
CA GLU A 241 -3.47 11.80 10.29
C GLU A 241 -2.71 12.68 11.27
N LEU A 242 -2.06 12.05 12.24
CA LEU A 242 -1.17 12.70 13.19
C LEU A 242 0.24 12.75 12.60
N LEU A 243 0.79 13.94 12.45
CA LEU A 243 2.12 14.20 11.90
C LEU A 243 3.05 14.67 13.03
N ASP A 244 4.21 14.03 13.17
CA ASP A 244 5.25 14.57 14.04
C ASP A 244 5.86 15.87 13.43
N VAL A 245 6.73 16.54 14.16
CA VAL A 245 7.37 17.79 13.69
C VAL A 245 8.08 17.62 12.35
N GLY A 246 8.66 16.44 12.08
CA GLY A 246 9.35 16.15 10.82
C GLY A 246 8.37 15.98 9.66
N ALA A 247 7.33 15.17 9.85
CA ALA A 247 6.30 14.91 8.86
C ALA A 247 5.40 16.13 8.60
N ALA A 248 5.28 17.03 9.57
CA ALA A 248 4.51 18.27 9.46
C ALA A 248 5.22 19.37 8.65
N ARG A 249 6.47 19.17 8.24
CA ARG A 249 7.18 20.15 7.39
C ARG A 249 6.41 20.39 6.09
N GLY A 250 6.20 21.64 5.76
CA GLY A 250 5.37 22.06 4.61
C GLY A 250 3.91 22.33 4.95
N PHE A 251 3.53 22.17 6.23
CA PHE A 251 2.29 22.72 6.79
C PHE A 251 2.61 23.98 7.63
N PRO A 252 1.65 24.89 7.83
CA PRO A 252 1.84 26.06 8.68
C PRO A 252 2.17 25.68 10.14
N GLY A 253 3.15 26.35 10.76
CA GLY A 253 3.56 26.16 12.15
C GLY A 253 4.76 25.25 12.32
N ASP A 254 5.38 25.29 13.53
CA ASP A 254 6.67 24.65 13.84
C ASP A 254 6.53 23.39 14.69
N GLY A 255 5.31 22.95 14.98
CA GLY A 255 5.02 21.80 15.85
C GLY A 255 4.44 20.60 15.13
N PRO A 256 4.08 19.55 15.88
CA PRO A 256 3.29 18.45 15.36
C PRO A 256 1.91 18.95 14.92
N GLN A 257 1.29 18.24 13.97
CA GLN A 257 0.02 18.62 13.39
C GLN A 257 -0.93 17.40 13.36
N LEU A 258 -2.23 17.68 13.45
CA LEU A 258 -3.26 16.69 13.18
C LEU A 258 -4.07 17.16 11.95
N VAL A 259 -4.05 16.38 10.89
CA VAL A 259 -4.87 16.62 9.69
C VAL A 259 -6.18 15.84 9.83
N VAL A 260 -7.29 16.54 9.77
CA VAL A 260 -8.64 15.95 9.81
C VAL A 260 -9.42 16.41 8.60
N SER A 261 -10.20 15.54 7.96
CA SER A 261 -11.15 15.96 6.94
C SER A 261 -12.51 15.30 7.14
N PHE A 262 -13.55 15.98 6.67
CA PHE A 262 -14.92 15.47 6.61
C PHE A 262 -15.40 15.52 5.16
N ALA A 263 -16.09 14.47 4.73
CA ALA A 263 -16.61 14.34 3.38
C ALA A 263 -18.03 13.76 3.42
N GLY A 264 -18.93 14.32 2.61
CA GLY A 264 -20.33 13.90 2.57
C GLY A 264 -21.24 14.93 1.93
N VAL A 265 -22.49 15.06 2.41
CA VAL A 265 -23.39 16.13 2.02
C VAL A 265 -22.97 17.44 2.72
N ALA A 266 -23.19 18.58 2.07
CA ALA A 266 -22.62 19.86 2.50
C ALA A 266 -23.05 20.25 3.92
N GLU A 267 -24.32 20.03 4.25
CA GLU A 267 -24.88 20.35 5.56
C GLU A 267 -24.22 19.53 6.68
N ALA A 268 -24.01 18.22 6.46
CA ALA A 268 -23.35 17.35 7.43
C ALA A 268 -21.87 17.72 7.61
N VAL A 269 -21.18 18.14 6.55
CA VAL A 269 -19.78 18.59 6.62
C VAL A 269 -19.69 19.89 7.45
N THR A 270 -20.65 20.82 7.28
CA THR A 270 -20.70 22.07 8.04
C THR A 270 -21.00 21.82 9.53
N ASP A 271 -21.90 20.90 9.87
CA ASP A 271 -22.21 20.53 11.24
C ASP A 271 -21.00 19.89 11.94
N GLN A 272 -20.33 18.98 11.26
CA GLN A 272 -19.10 18.34 11.75
C GLN A 272 -17.97 19.35 11.99
N GLU A 273 -17.81 20.35 11.12
CA GLU A 273 -16.87 21.46 11.35
C GLU A 273 -17.22 22.24 12.61
N GLY A 274 -18.51 22.61 12.79
CA GLY A 274 -18.96 23.32 13.98
C GLY A 274 -18.61 22.57 15.26
N THR A 275 -18.83 21.26 15.26
CA THR A 275 -18.48 20.36 16.38
C THR A 275 -16.98 20.27 16.60
N LEU A 276 -16.18 20.09 15.51
CA LEU A 276 -14.72 20.09 15.59
C LEU A 276 -14.19 21.36 16.25
N ARG A 277 -14.66 22.55 15.80
CA ARG A 277 -14.23 23.85 16.34
C ARG A 277 -14.63 24.05 17.81
N ARG A 278 -15.78 23.53 18.23
CA ARG A 278 -16.20 23.55 19.62
C ARG A 278 -15.29 22.69 20.49
N LEU A 279 -15.08 21.41 20.11
CA LEU A 279 -14.21 20.49 20.85
C LEU A 279 -12.77 20.99 20.91
N ALA A 280 -12.27 21.62 19.84
CA ALA A 280 -10.93 22.21 19.79
C ALA A 280 -10.77 23.35 20.83
N ARG A 281 -11.74 24.24 20.95
CA ARG A 281 -11.73 25.30 21.99
C ARG A 281 -11.71 24.71 23.39
N GLU A 282 -12.50 23.68 23.65
CA GLU A 282 -12.54 22.98 24.93
C GLU A 282 -11.20 22.31 25.28
N SER A 283 -10.49 21.82 24.25
CA SER A 283 -9.19 21.14 24.41
C SER A 283 -7.98 22.06 24.29
N GLY A 284 -8.17 23.37 24.05
CA GLY A 284 -7.10 24.34 23.94
C GLY A 284 -6.22 24.20 22.69
N VAL A 285 -6.72 23.58 21.62
CA VAL A 285 -6.03 23.46 20.32
C VAL A 285 -6.63 24.42 19.29
N THR A 286 -5.83 24.78 18.29
CA THR A 286 -6.22 25.67 17.19
C THR A 286 -6.63 24.87 15.95
N VAL A 287 -7.69 25.31 15.25
CA VAL A 287 -8.17 24.72 14.02
C VAL A 287 -8.13 25.74 12.90
N ALA A 288 -7.38 25.47 11.85
CA ALA A 288 -7.36 26.22 10.60
C ALA A 288 -7.92 25.35 9.46
N GLU A 289 -8.64 25.95 8.53
CA GLU A 289 -9.07 25.25 7.32
C GLU A 289 -7.85 25.08 6.39
N ILE A 290 -7.79 23.93 5.71
CA ILE A 290 -6.76 23.65 4.70
C ILE A 290 -7.26 24.18 3.35
N GLU A 291 -6.66 25.28 2.89
CA GLU A 291 -6.95 25.88 1.58
C GLU A 291 -6.07 25.30 0.47
N ASP A 292 -4.94 24.69 0.82
CA ASP A 292 -3.98 24.14 -0.12
C ASP A 292 -4.51 22.83 -0.72
N ALA A 293 -4.76 22.83 -2.01
CA ALA A 293 -5.26 21.67 -2.76
C ALA A 293 -4.33 20.46 -2.72
N ASP A 294 -3.01 20.66 -2.52
CA ASP A 294 -2.01 19.60 -2.51
C ASP A 294 -1.76 19.02 -1.10
N ALA A 295 -2.37 19.61 -0.07
CA ALA A 295 -2.14 19.19 1.31
C ALA A 295 -2.46 17.70 1.54
N PHE A 296 -3.59 17.22 1.01
CA PHE A 296 -3.97 15.81 1.13
C PHE A 296 -3.05 14.88 0.33
N ALA A 297 -2.55 15.33 -0.84
CA ALA A 297 -1.56 14.59 -1.60
C ALA A 297 -0.24 14.46 -0.83
N ARG A 298 0.22 15.55 -0.18
CA ARG A 298 1.43 15.50 0.67
C ARG A 298 1.28 14.51 1.84
N VAL A 299 0.14 14.54 2.52
CA VAL A 299 -0.13 13.57 3.61
C VAL A 299 -0.19 12.15 3.08
N ARG A 300 -0.89 11.91 1.96
CA ARG A 300 -1.02 10.61 1.31
C ARG A 300 0.33 10.04 0.89
N ASP A 301 1.15 10.87 0.25
CA ASP A 301 2.43 10.44 -0.35
C ASP A 301 3.59 10.44 0.65
N PHE A 302 3.39 10.92 1.89
CA PHE A 302 4.38 10.80 2.95
C PHE A 302 4.63 9.33 3.32
N PRO A 303 5.90 8.90 3.50
CA PRO A 303 7.13 9.68 3.51
C PRO A 303 7.74 9.94 2.13
N GLY A 304 7.10 9.61 1.05
CA GLY A 304 7.67 9.66 -0.30
C GLY A 304 8.64 8.51 -0.58
N LEU A 305 9.34 8.59 -1.71
CA LEU A 305 10.41 7.67 -2.06
C LEU A 305 11.75 8.23 -1.58
N SER A 306 12.56 7.42 -0.91
CA SER A 306 13.81 7.84 -0.30
C SER A 306 14.91 8.17 -1.31
N ASN A 307 14.77 7.75 -2.56
CA ASN A 307 15.78 7.87 -3.62
C ASN A 307 17.17 7.33 -3.18
N GLY A 308 17.16 6.29 -2.34
CA GLY A 308 18.36 5.61 -1.85
C GLY A 308 19.16 6.36 -0.78
N ARG A 309 18.61 7.45 -0.22
CA ARG A 309 19.29 8.26 0.82
C ARG A 309 18.76 8.03 2.24
N ALA A 310 17.60 7.43 2.37
CA ALA A 310 16.96 7.12 3.62
C ALA A 310 16.31 5.72 3.53
N ALA A 311 15.91 5.15 4.64
CA ALA A 311 14.97 4.04 4.65
C ALA A 311 13.59 4.56 5.04
N CYS A 312 12.57 4.04 4.38
CA CYS A 312 11.20 4.19 4.82
C CYS A 312 10.84 3.04 5.77
N TRP A 313 9.86 3.27 6.61
CA TRP A 313 9.32 2.26 7.48
C TRP A 313 7.81 2.41 7.60
N ARG A 314 7.14 1.31 7.87
CA ARG A 314 5.72 1.24 8.22
C ARG A 314 5.54 0.31 9.40
N GLY A 315 4.54 0.56 10.20
CA GLY A 315 4.27 -0.23 11.40
C GLY A 315 2.81 -0.16 11.80
N GLY A 316 2.50 -0.83 12.89
CA GLY A 316 1.19 -0.77 13.49
C GLY A 316 1.29 -0.96 15.00
N VAL A 317 0.43 -0.25 15.70
CA VAL A 317 0.20 -0.36 17.14
C VAL A 317 -1.30 -0.26 17.41
N LEU A 318 -1.73 -0.39 18.65
CA LEU A 318 -3.10 -0.03 19.00
C LEU A 318 -3.36 1.46 18.69
N PRO A 319 -4.55 1.84 18.23
CA PRO A 319 -4.89 3.25 17.98
C PRO A 319 -4.58 4.18 19.16
N SER A 320 -4.73 3.72 20.41
CA SER A 320 -4.40 4.43 21.64
C SER A 320 -2.92 4.73 21.85
N ASP A 321 -2.04 4.03 21.16
CA ASP A 321 -0.58 4.12 21.36
C ASP A 321 0.15 4.90 20.26
N GLY A 322 -0.58 5.51 19.31
CA GLY A 322 0.00 6.16 18.12
C GLY A 322 1.07 7.21 18.43
N ALA A 323 0.78 8.18 19.28
CA ALA A 323 1.76 9.21 19.68
C ALA A 323 2.94 8.63 20.47
N LYS A 324 2.66 7.76 21.45
CA LYS A 324 3.67 7.06 22.23
C LYS A 324 4.63 6.27 21.35
N ALA A 325 4.10 5.60 20.34
CA ALA A 325 4.90 4.84 19.38
C ALA A 325 5.80 5.75 18.53
N LEU A 326 5.28 6.88 18.01
CA LEU A 326 6.08 7.84 17.24
C LEU A 326 7.20 8.46 18.08
N GLU A 327 6.93 8.84 19.33
CA GLU A 327 7.93 9.38 20.26
C GLU A 327 8.99 8.32 20.61
N ALA A 328 8.56 7.08 20.85
CA ALA A 328 9.46 5.97 21.18
C ALA A 328 10.37 5.59 19.98
N ILE A 329 9.82 5.58 18.74
CA ILE A 329 10.61 5.40 17.51
C ILE A 329 11.66 6.51 17.39
N ARG A 330 11.24 7.76 17.57
CA ARG A 330 12.17 8.91 17.49
C ARG A 330 13.29 8.79 18.50
N ALA A 331 12.99 8.41 19.75
CA ALA A 331 13.99 8.20 20.79
C ALA A 331 14.92 7.03 20.47
N ALA A 332 14.38 5.90 19.98
CA ALA A 332 15.16 4.74 19.59
C ALA A 332 16.09 5.01 18.40
N MET A 333 15.68 5.87 17.49
CA MET A 333 16.47 6.30 16.33
C MET A 333 17.31 7.57 16.60
N ALA A 334 17.67 7.85 17.85
CA ALA A 334 18.39 9.09 18.23
C ALA A 334 19.75 9.25 17.53
N THR A 335 20.37 8.17 17.05
CA THR A 335 21.60 8.19 16.25
C THR A 335 21.38 8.55 14.78
N ALA A 336 20.13 8.62 14.33
CA ALA A 336 19.79 9.01 12.98
C ALA A 336 19.89 10.55 12.80
N VAL A 337 20.24 10.99 11.60
CA VAL A 337 20.30 12.41 11.22
C VAL A 337 18.91 13.04 11.20
N SER A 338 17.91 12.29 10.71
CA SER A 338 16.52 12.70 10.74
C SER A 338 15.58 11.50 10.88
N VAL A 339 14.52 11.70 11.63
CA VAL A 339 13.42 10.76 11.79
C VAL A 339 12.12 11.55 11.64
N GLU A 340 11.25 11.09 10.78
CA GLU A 340 9.96 11.69 10.50
C GLU A 340 8.89 10.61 10.56
N GLY A 341 7.76 10.88 11.17
CA GLY A 341 6.71 9.89 11.38
C GLY A 341 5.30 10.46 11.35
N ALA A 342 4.40 9.66 10.82
CA ALA A 342 2.96 9.92 10.81
C ALA A 342 2.17 8.70 11.28
N ALA A 343 1.00 8.94 11.85
CA ALA A 343 0.06 7.90 12.28
C ALA A 343 -1.33 8.17 11.72
N THR A 344 -1.92 7.16 11.08
CA THR A 344 -3.38 7.11 10.84
C THR A 344 -4.05 6.69 12.13
N VAL A 345 -4.59 7.66 12.88
CA VAL A 345 -5.01 7.46 14.28
C VAL A 345 -6.11 6.40 14.39
N SER A 346 -7.07 6.39 13.46
CA SER A 346 -8.23 5.47 13.47
C SER A 346 -7.86 3.98 13.47
N HIS A 347 -6.66 3.63 12.98
CA HIS A 347 -6.24 2.23 12.81
C HIS A 347 -4.88 1.92 13.47
N GLY A 348 -4.22 2.91 14.08
CA GLY A 348 -2.90 2.73 14.66
C GLY A 348 -1.80 2.40 13.63
N THR A 349 -2.03 2.72 12.34
CA THR A 349 -1.02 2.49 11.29
C THR A 349 0.00 3.61 11.34
N LEU A 350 1.27 3.24 11.38
CA LEU A 350 2.41 4.16 11.42
C LEU A 350 3.17 4.09 10.09
N ARG A 351 3.76 5.21 9.69
CA ARG A 351 4.68 5.30 8.56
C ARG A 351 5.69 6.42 8.75
N GLY A 352 6.83 6.28 8.15
CA GLY A 352 7.85 7.31 8.29
C GLY A 352 9.13 7.01 7.52
N THR A 353 10.11 7.90 7.72
CA THR A 353 11.44 7.78 7.14
C THR A 353 12.51 8.01 8.19
N CYS A 354 13.67 7.43 7.94
CA CYS A 354 14.86 7.58 8.77
C CYS A 354 16.07 7.73 7.85
N ARG A 355 16.90 8.74 8.11
CA ARG A 355 18.19 8.96 7.45
C ARG A 355 19.29 8.94 8.47
N ALA A 356 20.37 8.20 8.21
CA ALA A 356 21.56 8.13 9.04
C ALA A 356 22.82 8.55 8.26
N GLU A 357 23.91 8.84 8.96
CA GLU A 357 25.18 9.23 8.35
C GLU A 357 25.83 8.11 7.54
N ASN A 358 25.65 6.89 8.01
CA ASN A 358 26.24 5.70 7.41
C ASN A 358 25.29 4.50 7.46
N PRO A 359 25.55 3.43 6.67
CA PRO A 359 24.69 2.25 6.60
C PRO A 359 24.55 1.52 7.94
N GLU A 360 25.60 1.48 8.77
CA GLU A 360 25.60 0.80 10.07
C GLU A 360 24.60 1.46 11.02
N ALA A 361 24.68 2.78 11.15
CA ALA A 361 23.77 3.57 11.98
C ALA A 361 22.32 3.43 11.50
N LEU A 362 22.07 3.36 10.18
CA LEU A 362 20.74 3.14 9.63
C LEU A 362 20.18 1.76 10.01
N VAL A 363 20.99 0.70 9.90
CA VAL A 363 20.59 -0.66 10.28
C VAL A 363 20.25 -0.70 11.77
N GLN A 364 21.12 -0.14 12.61
CA GLN A 364 20.92 -0.10 14.06
C GLN A 364 19.64 0.66 14.43
N ALA A 365 19.41 1.84 13.84
CA ALA A 365 18.21 2.65 14.07
C ALA A 365 16.92 1.85 13.75
N LEU A 366 16.87 1.16 12.61
CA LEU A 366 15.72 0.32 12.23
C LEU A 366 15.51 -0.86 13.19
N VAL A 367 16.57 -1.50 13.65
CA VAL A 367 16.49 -2.61 14.61
C VAL A 367 15.95 -2.13 15.96
N GLU A 368 16.47 -1.00 16.48
CA GLU A 368 16.01 -0.45 17.76
C GLU A 368 14.57 0.03 17.71
N ALA A 369 14.17 0.73 16.62
CA ALA A 369 12.78 1.13 16.45
C ALA A 369 11.82 -0.05 16.37
N ARG A 370 12.22 -1.13 15.70
CA ARG A 370 11.44 -2.37 15.66
C ARG A 370 11.26 -2.96 17.06
N ARG A 371 12.36 -3.10 17.81
CA ARG A 371 12.33 -3.62 19.18
C ARG A 371 11.36 -2.84 20.08
N VAL A 372 11.36 -1.52 19.93
CA VAL A 372 10.47 -0.64 20.67
C VAL A 372 9.00 -0.87 20.29
N LEU A 373 8.68 -0.96 19.00
CA LEU A 373 7.31 -1.22 18.55
C LEU A 373 6.82 -2.63 18.94
N GLU A 374 7.66 -3.65 18.82
CA GLU A 374 7.34 -5.01 19.28
C GLU A 374 7.09 -5.03 20.81
N GLY A 375 7.84 -4.24 21.58
CA GLY A 375 7.60 -4.04 23.02
C GLY A 375 6.26 -3.36 23.36
N LEU A 376 5.66 -2.63 22.40
CA LEU A 376 4.31 -2.07 22.50
C LEU A 376 3.22 -3.00 21.91
N GLY A 377 3.57 -4.26 21.62
CA GLY A 377 2.66 -5.21 20.97
C GLY A 377 2.40 -4.91 19.47
N GLY A 378 3.23 -4.07 18.87
CA GLY A 378 3.15 -3.68 17.47
C GLY A 378 4.18 -4.38 16.58
N TYR A 379 4.38 -3.84 15.39
CA TYR A 379 5.38 -4.32 14.42
C TYR A 379 5.98 -3.16 13.62
N LEU A 380 7.19 -3.36 13.07
CA LEU A 380 7.82 -2.46 12.11
C LEU A 380 8.38 -3.24 10.92
N ILE A 381 7.98 -2.82 9.72
CA ILE A 381 8.48 -3.31 8.43
C ILE A 381 9.30 -2.20 7.79
N ALA A 382 10.55 -2.48 7.44
CA ALA A 382 11.38 -1.56 6.69
C ALA A 382 10.99 -1.60 5.21
N SER A 383 11.10 -0.47 4.52
CA SER A 383 10.81 -0.37 3.08
C SER A 383 11.75 0.65 2.44
N ASP A 384 11.88 0.58 1.12
CA ASP A 384 12.75 1.46 0.33
C ASP A 384 14.16 1.60 0.95
N VAL A 385 14.71 0.47 1.39
CA VAL A 385 16.00 0.42 2.08
C VAL A 385 17.12 0.65 1.07
N PRO A 386 18.09 1.54 1.36
CA PRO A 386 19.23 1.79 0.47
C PRO A 386 19.95 0.52 0.07
N ALA A 387 20.40 0.43 -1.19
CA ALA A 387 21.05 -0.76 -1.74
C ALA A 387 22.24 -1.24 -0.90
N VAL A 388 23.00 -0.30 -0.33
CA VAL A 388 24.18 -0.59 0.51
C VAL A 388 23.85 -1.27 1.85
N THR A 389 22.57 -1.25 2.27
CA THR A 389 22.09 -1.90 3.49
C THR A 389 21.24 -3.14 3.20
N GLN A 390 21.00 -3.46 1.93
CA GLN A 390 20.24 -4.64 1.55
C GLN A 390 20.96 -5.93 2.02
N GLY A 391 20.17 -6.88 2.54
CA GLY A 391 20.70 -8.10 3.14
C GLY A 391 21.20 -7.95 4.59
N ARG A 392 21.40 -6.72 5.08
CA ARG A 392 21.77 -6.40 6.46
C ARG A 392 20.54 -6.05 7.33
N VAL A 393 19.46 -5.62 6.72
CA VAL A 393 18.18 -5.34 7.35
C VAL A 393 17.23 -6.49 7.05
N ASN A 394 16.72 -7.14 8.10
CA ASN A 394 15.53 -7.98 7.95
C ASN A 394 14.32 -7.06 7.74
N VAL A 395 13.83 -6.97 6.51
CA VAL A 395 12.75 -6.06 6.12
C VAL A 395 11.48 -6.32 6.93
N TRP A 396 11.12 -7.59 7.10
CA TRP A 396 9.85 -7.99 7.72
C TRP A 396 9.88 -8.04 9.26
N GLY A 397 11.06 -8.16 9.87
CA GLY A 397 11.20 -8.28 11.32
C GLY A 397 11.03 -9.69 11.84
N THR A 398 10.55 -9.79 13.06
CA THR A 398 10.28 -11.07 13.72
C THR A 398 9.15 -11.80 13.00
N PRO A 399 9.35 -13.06 12.57
CA PRO A 399 8.28 -13.83 11.94
C PRO A 399 7.06 -13.96 12.87
N PRO A 400 5.83 -13.86 12.33
CA PRO A 400 4.63 -14.05 13.13
C PRO A 400 4.50 -15.51 13.60
N THR A 401 3.66 -15.75 14.60
CA THR A 401 3.39 -17.11 15.13
C THR A 401 2.84 -18.05 14.05
N GLU A 402 2.13 -17.50 13.07
CA GLU A 402 1.51 -18.22 11.95
C GLU A 402 2.49 -18.48 10.79
N TYR A 403 3.78 -18.22 10.96
CA TYR A 403 4.77 -18.30 9.86
C TYR A 403 4.77 -19.67 9.15
N GLU A 404 4.68 -20.77 9.92
CA GLU A 404 4.61 -22.13 9.35
C GLU A 404 3.34 -22.33 8.49
N LEU A 405 2.21 -21.77 8.90
CA LEU A 405 0.98 -21.81 8.10
C LEU A 405 1.16 -21.05 6.78
N LEU A 406 1.76 -19.86 6.84
CA LEU A 406 2.04 -19.06 5.64
C LEU A 406 3.00 -19.78 4.69
N ARG A 407 4.02 -20.44 5.21
CA ARG A 407 4.95 -21.26 4.43
C ARG A 407 4.23 -22.43 3.74
N ASN A 408 3.36 -23.13 4.46
CA ASN A 408 2.56 -24.21 3.90
C ASN A 408 1.60 -23.73 2.81
N LEU A 409 0.97 -22.54 2.99
CA LEU A 409 0.15 -21.92 1.96
C LEU A 409 0.98 -21.58 0.71
N LYS A 410 2.16 -20.96 0.89
CA LYS A 410 3.07 -20.70 -0.23
C LYS A 410 3.42 -21.98 -0.98
N GLN A 411 3.79 -23.03 -0.25
CA GLN A 411 4.13 -24.34 -0.84
C GLN A 411 2.94 -24.98 -1.60
N ALA A 412 1.73 -24.80 -1.10
CA ALA A 412 0.52 -25.33 -1.77
C ALA A 412 0.18 -24.57 -3.06
N PHE A 413 0.34 -23.22 -3.07
CA PHE A 413 -0.01 -22.38 -4.22
C PHE A 413 1.11 -22.28 -5.26
N ASP A 414 2.37 -22.40 -4.84
CA ASP A 414 3.55 -22.28 -5.68
C ASP A 414 4.63 -23.27 -5.24
N PRO A 415 4.43 -24.57 -5.49
CA PRO A 415 5.33 -25.63 -5.02
C PRO A 415 6.76 -25.53 -5.58
N LYS A 416 6.96 -24.85 -6.71
CA LYS A 416 8.28 -24.60 -7.30
C LYS A 416 8.92 -23.28 -6.85
N GLY A 417 8.21 -22.46 -6.09
CA GLY A 417 8.71 -21.18 -5.58
C GLY A 417 9.11 -20.21 -6.70
N ILE A 418 8.35 -20.15 -7.77
CA ILE A 418 8.64 -19.26 -8.91
C ILE A 418 8.01 -17.88 -8.79
N LEU A 419 6.88 -17.74 -8.06
CA LEU A 419 6.16 -16.48 -7.95
C LEU A 419 6.79 -15.58 -6.89
N ASN A 420 7.38 -14.49 -7.34
CA ASN A 420 7.91 -13.39 -6.52
C ASN A 420 8.70 -13.86 -5.28
N PRO A 421 9.70 -14.76 -5.44
CA PRO A 421 10.32 -15.49 -4.33
C PRO A 421 11.05 -14.57 -3.36
N GLY A 422 10.85 -14.80 -2.06
CA GLY A 422 11.47 -14.05 -0.97
C GLY A 422 10.81 -12.70 -0.65
N ARG A 423 9.73 -12.33 -1.35
CA ARG A 423 9.12 -11.00 -1.21
C ARG A 423 8.17 -10.87 -0.02
N LEU A 424 7.50 -11.93 0.38
CA LEU A 424 6.60 -11.95 1.53
C LEU A 424 7.25 -12.79 2.64
N LEU A 425 7.61 -12.16 3.75
CA LEU A 425 8.20 -12.81 4.94
C LEU A 425 9.39 -13.74 4.61
N ASN A 426 10.12 -13.47 3.52
CA ASN A 426 11.20 -14.31 2.98
C ASN A 426 10.73 -15.70 2.47
N LEU A 427 9.44 -15.83 2.13
CA LEU A 427 8.85 -17.03 1.53
C LEU A 427 9.09 -17.12 0.02
#